data_6e5c8ff1facbb9db9f80f0fa29ab8965
#
_entry.id   6e5c8ff1facbb9db9f80f0fa29ab8965
#
_cell.length_a   1.000
_cell.length_b   1.000
_cell.length_c   1.000
_cell.angle_alpha   90.00
_cell.angle_beta   90.00
_cell.angle_gamma   90.00
#
_symmetry.space_group_name_H-M   'P 1'
#
loop_
_entity.id
_entity.type
_entity.pdbx_description
1 polymer ?
#
loop_
_entity_poly.entity_id
_entity_poly.type
_entity_poly.pdbx_seq_one_letter_code
_entity_poly.pdbx_strand_id
1 'polypeptide(L)'
;MQHELKISFRDVMEPAFRRHARGEAFRALTRQMENPQKAVRRWQMPWMYLRLFGILLLMAAVCLACIWLDIGALPAPYIYAFFWCGALLPLTLAMFLWELDPFVNISIFEMMGLALLSGVVCVLFGTPVDNSIISGYFAPVWGYVKDSVLMLGVLILVLVCTRKRMYGLGGLALGAAIGAGYALFTMLMASIVDTPIVETPTGLARDFSGLTNAISASVPMLFGNHALWFAPVAGALGLRMSGEKINIRHFADVRVILLILLGFAENYLMNSAKSPFGWTFLNADLIALTRTDAIQVKHVIVLAIGMAALIRTIRLCVAQALTVGSGVGGGRKGSSG
;
A
#
# COMPACT_ATOMS: atom_id res chain seq x y z
N MET A 1 -13.54 4.33 32.76
CA MET A 1 -12.30 3.55 32.75
C MET A 1 -11.84 3.42 31.30
N GLN A 2 -10.94 4.29 30.87
CA GLN A 2 -10.24 4.13 29.60
C GLN A 2 -9.18 3.04 29.81
N HIS A 3 -9.48 1.78 29.43
CA HIS A 3 -8.42 0.80 29.24
C HIS A 3 -7.61 1.27 28.04
N GLU A 4 -6.43 1.86 28.29
CA GLU A 4 -5.41 2.01 27.25
C GLU A 4 -5.10 0.60 26.75
N LEU A 5 -5.49 0.32 25.51
CA LEU A 5 -5.09 -0.89 24.80
C LEU A 5 -3.57 -0.79 24.55
N LYS A 6 -2.76 -1.25 25.49
CA LYS A 6 -1.32 -1.44 25.29
C LYS A 6 -1.14 -2.70 24.45
N ILE A 7 -1.22 -2.56 23.11
CA ILE A 7 -0.86 -3.64 22.19
C ILE A 7 0.66 -3.78 22.24
N SER A 8 1.16 -4.89 22.76
CA SER A 8 2.58 -5.19 22.75
C SER A 8 2.99 -5.81 21.39
N PHE A 9 4.26 -5.72 21.05
CA PHE A 9 4.80 -6.39 19.85
C PHE A 9 4.52 -7.90 19.88
N ARG A 10 4.57 -8.51 21.05
CA ARG A 10 4.26 -9.93 21.26
C ARG A 10 2.82 -10.26 20.88
N ASP A 11 1.85 -9.41 21.22
CA ASP A 11 0.43 -9.61 20.92
C ASP A 11 0.15 -9.64 19.41
N VAL A 12 0.98 -8.95 18.63
CA VAL A 12 0.87 -8.91 17.15
C VAL A 12 1.56 -10.12 16.52
N MET A 13 2.66 -10.60 17.10
CA MET A 13 3.46 -11.68 16.50
C MET A 13 2.99 -13.09 16.92
N GLU A 14 2.64 -13.28 18.20
CA GLU A 14 2.26 -14.59 18.74
C GLU A 14 1.14 -15.30 17.95
N PRO A 15 0.06 -14.64 17.51
CA PRO A 15 -1.01 -15.29 16.74
C PRO A 15 -0.54 -15.94 15.44
N ALA A 16 0.47 -15.37 14.77
CA ALA A 16 0.97 -15.88 13.49
C ALA A 16 1.68 -17.26 13.65
N PHE A 17 2.31 -17.50 14.80
CA PHE A 17 3.05 -18.75 15.08
C PHE A 17 2.19 -19.81 15.79
N ARG A 18 0.99 -19.45 16.26
CA ARG A 18 0.07 -20.39 16.88
C ARG A 18 -0.45 -21.41 15.86
N ARG A 19 -0.71 -22.64 16.32
CA ARG A 19 -1.42 -23.66 15.51
C ARG A 19 -2.90 -23.27 15.41
N HIS A 20 -3.36 -22.99 14.18
CA HIS A 20 -4.75 -22.70 13.88
C HIS A 20 -5.51 -23.97 13.51
N ALA A 21 -6.79 -24.05 13.88
CA ALA A 21 -7.64 -25.17 13.52
C ALA A 21 -7.81 -25.30 12.00
N ARG A 22 -7.99 -26.55 11.51
CA ARG A 22 -8.26 -26.77 10.09
C ARG A 22 -9.49 -25.94 9.64
N GLY A 23 -9.35 -25.21 8.54
CA GLY A 23 -10.41 -24.36 8.00
C GLY A 23 -10.57 -22.99 8.69
N GLU A 24 -9.78 -22.66 9.72
CA GLU A 24 -9.85 -21.34 10.37
C GLU A 24 -9.50 -20.21 9.39
N ALA A 25 -8.44 -20.40 8.59
CA ALA A 25 -8.07 -19.47 7.54
C ALA A 25 -9.20 -19.27 6.52
N PHE A 26 -9.83 -20.35 6.05
CA PHE A 26 -10.94 -20.28 5.12
C PHE A 26 -12.14 -19.53 5.72
N ARG A 27 -12.48 -19.81 6.98
CA ARG A 27 -13.56 -19.09 7.69
C ARG A 27 -13.22 -17.62 7.86
N ALA A 28 -11.97 -17.27 8.12
CA ALA A 28 -11.53 -15.88 8.21
C ALA A 28 -11.62 -15.17 6.85
N LEU A 29 -11.20 -15.84 5.76
CA LEU A 29 -11.28 -15.30 4.38
C LEU A 29 -12.72 -15.13 3.87
N THR A 30 -13.63 -16.01 4.29
CA THR A 30 -15.05 -15.98 3.89
C THR A 30 -15.94 -15.26 4.90
N ARG A 31 -15.35 -14.61 5.90
CA ARG A 31 -16.06 -13.84 6.92
C ARG A 31 -16.93 -12.78 6.26
N GLN A 32 -18.21 -12.74 6.67
CA GLN A 32 -19.18 -11.77 6.18
C GLN A 32 -19.40 -10.66 7.21
N MET A 33 -19.87 -9.51 6.73
CA MET A 33 -20.20 -8.37 7.56
C MET A 33 -21.28 -8.74 8.59
N GLU A 34 -20.92 -8.71 9.85
CA GLU A 34 -21.82 -8.94 10.98
C GLU A 34 -22.30 -7.62 11.59
N ASN A 35 -23.25 -7.74 12.53
CA ASN A 35 -23.63 -6.60 13.37
C ASN A 35 -22.35 -6.04 14.05
N PRO A 36 -22.13 -4.71 13.98
CA PRO A 36 -20.91 -4.07 14.48
C PRO A 36 -20.53 -4.45 15.92
N GLN A 37 -21.55 -4.57 16.81
CA GLN A 37 -21.32 -4.95 18.21
C GLN A 37 -20.81 -6.39 18.35
N LYS A 38 -21.35 -7.34 17.55
CA LYS A 38 -20.88 -8.73 17.54
C LYS A 38 -19.49 -8.84 16.92
N ALA A 39 -19.24 -8.06 15.86
CA ALA A 39 -17.96 -8.04 15.16
C ALA A 39 -16.83 -7.61 16.11
N VAL A 40 -17.02 -6.53 16.88
CA VAL A 40 -16.00 -6.05 17.82
C VAL A 40 -15.78 -7.04 18.99
N ARG A 41 -16.83 -7.72 19.46
CA ARG A 41 -16.67 -8.77 20.50
C ARG A 41 -15.85 -9.98 20.05
N ARG A 42 -15.83 -10.25 18.73
CA ARG A 42 -15.10 -11.36 18.09
C ARG A 42 -13.81 -10.90 17.43
N TRP A 43 -13.37 -9.69 17.72
CA TRP A 43 -12.17 -9.15 17.11
C TRP A 43 -10.96 -10.01 17.42
N GLN A 44 -10.33 -10.52 16.38
CA GLN A 44 -9.13 -11.33 16.47
C GLN A 44 -7.92 -10.52 16.01
N MET A 45 -6.77 -10.78 16.63
CA MET A 45 -5.53 -10.18 16.18
C MET A 45 -5.13 -10.70 14.79
N PRO A 46 -4.60 -9.82 13.92
CA PRO A 46 -4.07 -10.22 12.61
C PRO A 46 -2.99 -11.30 12.73
N TRP A 47 -3.00 -12.27 11.81
CA TRP A 47 -1.99 -13.34 11.79
C TRP A 47 -1.66 -13.87 10.39
N MET A 48 -2.57 -13.77 9.41
CA MET A 48 -2.36 -14.27 8.05
C MET A 48 -1.33 -13.42 7.31
N TYR A 49 -1.28 -12.10 7.59
CA TYR A 49 -0.34 -11.18 6.96
C TYR A 49 1.12 -11.64 7.10
N LEU A 50 1.50 -12.19 8.26
CA LEU A 50 2.87 -12.63 8.50
C LEU A 50 3.19 -13.93 7.75
N ARG A 51 2.20 -14.81 7.58
CA ARG A 51 2.33 -16.00 6.74
C ARG A 51 2.44 -15.62 5.26
N LEU A 52 1.61 -14.65 4.82
CA LEU A 52 1.73 -14.10 3.48
C LEU A 52 3.12 -13.49 3.26
N PHE A 53 3.63 -12.70 4.20
CA PHE A 53 4.99 -12.17 4.17
C PHE A 53 6.03 -13.27 4.01
N GLY A 54 5.94 -14.34 4.81
CA GLY A 54 6.85 -15.48 4.72
C GLY A 54 6.80 -16.19 3.35
N ILE A 55 5.61 -16.37 2.78
CA ILE A 55 5.43 -16.97 1.46
C ILE A 55 6.05 -16.06 0.37
N LEU A 56 5.75 -14.77 0.39
CA LEU A 56 6.29 -13.81 -0.58
C LEU A 56 7.80 -13.67 -0.46
N LEU A 57 8.35 -13.69 0.77
CA LEU A 57 9.78 -13.68 1.01
C LEU A 57 10.45 -14.94 0.46
N LEU A 58 9.85 -16.11 0.68
CA LEU A 58 10.34 -17.37 0.12
C LEU A 58 10.32 -17.34 -1.41
N MET A 59 9.24 -16.84 -2.02
CA MET A 59 9.14 -16.69 -3.47
C MET A 59 10.22 -15.77 -4.03
N ALA A 60 10.44 -14.62 -3.39
CA ALA A 60 11.51 -13.69 -3.77
C ALA A 60 12.89 -14.36 -3.65
N ALA A 61 13.15 -15.07 -2.55
CA ALA A 61 14.40 -15.78 -2.34
C ALA A 61 14.64 -16.89 -3.38
N VAL A 62 13.59 -17.65 -3.74
CA VAL A 62 13.68 -18.67 -4.81
C VAL A 62 13.99 -18.03 -6.15
N CYS A 63 13.36 -16.91 -6.52
CA CYS A 63 13.64 -16.21 -7.75
C CYS A 63 15.10 -15.71 -7.80
N LEU A 64 15.60 -15.14 -6.70
CA LEU A 64 17.00 -14.72 -6.58
C LEU A 64 17.98 -15.89 -6.67
N ALA A 65 17.65 -17.03 -6.05
CA ALA A 65 18.46 -18.24 -6.15
C ALA A 65 18.49 -18.79 -7.59
N CYS A 66 17.38 -18.78 -8.32
CA CYS A 66 17.34 -19.16 -9.74
C CYS A 66 18.24 -18.27 -10.59
N ILE A 67 18.29 -16.97 -10.32
CA ILE A 67 19.20 -16.05 -11.01
C ILE A 67 20.65 -16.40 -10.69
N TRP A 68 20.97 -16.63 -9.41
CA TRP A 68 22.33 -16.93 -8.97
C TRP A 68 22.84 -18.28 -9.50
N LEU A 69 21.96 -19.29 -9.58
CA LEU A 69 22.26 -20.65 -10.05
C LEU A 69 22.15 -20.81 -11.58
N ASP A 70 21.81 -19.76 -12.29
CA ASP A 70 21.67 -19.80 -13.76
C ASP A 70 20.54 -20.72 -14.24
N ILE A 71 19.44 -20.78 -13.49
CA ILE A 71 18.28 -21.63 -13.83
C ILE A 71 17.22 -20.78 -14.53
N GLY A 72 16.82 -21.20 -15.70
CA GLY A 72 15.74 -20.60 -16.49
C GLY A 72 16.21 -19.69 -17.62
N ALA A 73 15.28 -19.41 -18.54
CA ALA A 73 15.55 -18.54 -19.69
C ALA A 73 15.39 -17.06 -19.28
N LEU A 74 16.36 -16.22 -19.65
CA LEU A 74 16.24 -14.77 -19.52
C LEU A 74 15.10 -14.25 -20.40
N PRO A 75 14.33 -13.22 -19.97
CA PRO A 75 14.49 -12.39 -18.76
C PRO A 75 13.62 -12.83 -17.57
N ALA A 76 12.94 -13.96 -17.64
CA ALA A 76 11.92 -14.37 -16.67
C ALA A 76 12.35 -14.34 -15.19
N PRO A 77 13.54 -14.87 -14.79
CA PRO A 77 13.93 -14.84 -13.38
C PRO A 77 14.04 -13.42 -12.81
N TYR A 78 14.47 -12.46 -13.62
CA TYR A 78 14.58 -11.06 -13.21
C TYR A 78 13.22 -10.42 -13.01
N ILE A 79 12.29 -10.63 -13.96
CA ILE A 79 10.91 -10.14 -13.86
C ILE A 79 10.25 -10.70 -12.59
N TYR A 80 10.42 -12.01 -12.33
CA TYR A 80 9.85 -12.63 -11.15
C TYR A 80 10.47 -12.12 -9.84
N ALA A 81 11.81 -11.98 -9.78
CA ALA A 81 12.46 -11.44 -8.60
C ALA A 81 11.98 -10.02 -8.29
N PHE A 82 11.89 -9.18 -9.30
CA PHE A 82 11.42 -7.82 -9.18
C PHE A 82 9.94 -7.73 -8.76
N PHE A 83 9.09 -8.54 -9.38
CA PHE A 83 7.70 -8.65 -9.01
C PHE A 83 7.51 -9.05 -7.55
N TRP A 84 8.20 -10.09 -7.10
CA TRP A 84 8.07 -10.58 -5.73
C TRP A 84 8.66 -9.61 -4.71
N CYS A 85 9.79 -8.96 -5.01
CA CYS A 85 10.31 -7.89 -4.16
C CYS A 85 9.31 -6.73 -4.05
N GLY A 86 8.71 -6.32 -5.16
CA GLY A 86 7.69 -5.26 -5.19
C GLY A 86 6.36 -5.65 -4.52
N ALA A 87 6.02 -6.95 -4.47
CA ALA A 87 4.80 -7.46 -3.84
C ALA A 87 4.91 -7.57 -2.32
N LEU A 88 6.11 -7.83 -1.80
CA LEU A 88 6.34 -8.26 -0.42
C LEU A 88 5.71 -7.33 0.62
N LEU A 89 6.09 -6.07 0.66
CA LEU A 89 5.58 -5.12 1.64
C LEU A 89 4.17 -4.61 1.31
N PRO A 90 3.84 -4.22 0.05
CA PRO A 90 2.51 -3.72 -0.27
C PRO A 90 1.40 -4.70 0.03
N LEU A 91 1.53 -5.95 -0.41
CA LEU A 91 0.49 -6.96 -0.20
C LEU A 91 0.41 -7.39 1.27
N THR A 92 1.55 -7.47 1.96
CA THR A 92 1.58 -7.77 3.40
C THR A 92 0.87 -6.68 4.20
N LEU A 93 1.12 -5.41 3.89
CA LEU A 93 0.46 -4.28 4.54
C LEU A 93 -1.05 -4.29 4.26
N ALA A 94 -1.45 -4.51 3.00
CA ALA A 94 -2.86 -4.59 2.64
C ALA A 94 -3.57 -5.74 3.39
N MET A 95 -2.93 -6.90 3.47
CA MET A 95 -3.45 -8.05 4.24
C MET A 95 -3.55 -7.75 5.73
N PHE A 96 -2.53 -7.13 6.33
CA PHE A 96 -2.56 -6.72 7.73
C PHE A 96 -3.72 -5.78 8.04
N LEU A 97 -3.91 -4.74 7.23
CA LEU A 97 -4.97 -3.76 7.42
C LEU A 97 -6.36 -4.35 7.17
N TRP A 98 -6.48 -5.30 6.25
CA TRP A 98 -7.72 -6.04 6.02
C TRP A 98 -8.07 -6.94 7.20
N GLU A 99 -7.11 -7.68 7.76
CA GLU A 99 -7.33 -8.50 8.95
C GLU A 99 -7.69 -7.66 10.19
N LEU A 100 -7.16 -6.43 10.24
CA LEU A 100 -7.43 -5.51 11.34
C LEU A 100 -8.88 -5.00 11.34
N ASP A 101 -9.62 -5.07 10.22
CA ASP A 101 -11.01 -4.61 10.14
C ASP A 101 -11.99 -5.63 10.74
N PRO A 102 -12.57 -5.38 11.93
CA PRO A 102 -13.55 -6.28 12.53
C PRO A 102 -14.88 -6.30 11.77
N PHE A 103 -15.20 -5.24 11.04
CA PHE A 103 -16.48 -5.07 10.36
C PHE A 103 -16.54 -5.79 9.02
N VAL A 104 -15.38 -6.19 8.46
CA VAL A 104 -15.28 -6.82 7.14
C VAL A 104 -16.05 -6.04 6.07
N ASN A 105 -15.79 -4.73 6.01
CA ASN A 105 -16.44 -3.85 5.04
C ASN A 105 -16.13 -4.26 3.59
N ILE A 106 -14.99 -4.93 3.40
CA ILE A 106 -14.47 -5.36 2.11
C ILE A 106 -14.08 -6.82 2.23
N SER A 107 -14.60 -7.66 1.34
CA SER A 107 -14.18 -9.06 1.26
C SER A 107 -12.76 -9.18 0.68
N ILE A 108 -12.09 -10.29 0.93
CA ILE A 108 -10.76 -10.55 0.37
C ILE A 108 -10.78 -10.54 -1.17
N PHE A 109 -11.85 -11.06 -1.78
CA PHE A 109 -12.00 -11.07 -3.24
C PHE A 109 -12.19 -9.66 -3.80
N GLU A 110 -12.93 -8.80 -3.11
CA GLU A 110 -13.06 -7.40 -3.48
C GLU A 110 -11.72 -6.67 -3.35
N MET A 111 -10.97 -6.94 -2.28
CA MET A 111 -9.64 -6.37 -2.09
C MET A 111 -8.69 -6.78 -3.24
N MET A 112 -8.70 -8.06 -3.64
CA MET A 112 -7.93 -8.53 -4.79
C MET A 112 -8.39 -7.88 -6.09
N GLY A 113 -9.69 -7.80 -6.32
CA GLY A 113 -10.26 -7.13 -7.51
C GLY A 113 -9.88 -5.65 -7.59
N LEU A 114 -9.84 -4.95 -6.45
CA LEU A 114 -9.43 -3.56 -6.36
C LEU A 114 -7.93 -3.36 -6.62
N ALA A 115 -7.10 -4.26 -6.11
CA ALA A 115 -5.68 -4.25 -6.40
C ALA A 115 -5.44 -4.47 -7.91
N LEU A 116 -6.13 -5.42 -8.53
CA LEU A 116 -6.05 -5.64 -9.98
C LEU A 116 -6.55 -4.43 -10.76
N LEU A 117 -7.70 -3.85 -10.40
CA LEU A 117 -8.25 -2.66 -11.05
C LEU A 117 -7.26 -1.49 -10.98
N SER A 118 -6.69 -1.23 -9.81
CA SER A 118 -5.69 -0.18 -9.62
C SER A 118 -4.44 -0.44 -10.45
N GLY A 119 -3.99 -1.70 -10.53
CA GLY A 119 -2.88 -2.10 -11.37
C GLY A 119 -3.15 -1.90 -12.86
N VAL A 120 -4.34 -2.26 -13.34
CA VAL A 120 -4.75 -2.02 -14.74
C VAL A 120 -4.79 -0.52 -15.04
N VAL A 121 -5.33 0.30 -14.13
CA VAL A 121 -5.31 1.77 -14.27
C VAL A 121 -3.88 2.30 -14.33
N CYS A 122 -2.97 1.75 -13.51
CA CYS A 122 -1.55 2.10 -13.57
C CYS A 122 -0.95 1.81 -14.95
N VAL A 123 -1.19 0.62 -15.51
CA VAL A 123 -0.67 0.23 -16.82
C VAL A 123 -1.23 1.09 -17.94
N LEU A 124 -2.53 1.36 -17.92
CA LEU A 124 -3.20 2.10 -19.00
C LEU A 124 -2.90 3.60 -18.99
N PHE A 125 -2.77 4.20 -17.81
CA PHE A 125 -2.69 5.64 -17.65
C PHE A 125 -1.42 6.12 -16.94
N GLY A 126 -0.73 5.26 -16.23
CA GLY A 126 0.50 5.60 -15.50
C GLY A 126 1.73 5.64 -16.41
N THR A 127 1.84 4.71 -17.35
CA THR A 127 3.01 4.57 -18.23
C THR A 127 2.95 5.39 -19.53
N PRO A 128 1.80 5.50 -20.23
CA PRO A 128 1.77 6.10 -21.56
C PRO A 128 1.53 7.61 -21.59
N VAL A 129 1.25 8.26 -20.47
CA VAL A 129 1.16 9.73 -20.48
C VAL A 129 2.56 10.30 -20.60
N ASP A 130 3.05 10.21 -21.83
CA ASP A 130 4.33 10.78 -22.22
C ASP A 130 4.35 12.26 -21.83
N ASN A 131 5.41 12.69 -21.18
CA ASN A 131 5.62 14.07 -20.76
C ASN A 131 5.57 15.07 -21.96
N SER A 132 5.55 14.53 -23.20
CA SER A 132 5.41 15.31 -24.45
C SER A 132 4.06 16.02 -24.60
N ILE A 133 2.97 15.49 -24.00
CA ILE A 133 1.62 16.10 -24.12
C ILE A 133 1.48 17.30 -23.19
N ILE A 134 2.21 17.32 -22.09
CA ILE A 134 2.21 18.41 -21.10
C ILE A 134 3.60 19.04 -21.11
N SER A 135 4.05 19.48 -22.31
CA SER A 135 5.32 20.17 -22.48
C SER A 135 5.25 21.55 -21.84
N GLY A 136 6.07 21.79 -20.83
CA GLY A 136 6.18 23.07 -20.18
C GLY A 136 6.53 23.00 -18.70
N TYR A 137 6.35 24.08 -17.99
CA TYR A 137 6.66 24.21 -16.55
C TYR A 137 5.97 23.18 -15.65
N PHE A 138 4.83 22.63 -16.07
CA PHE A 138 4.04 21.68 -15.28
C PHE A 138 4.42 20.20 -15.52
N ALA A 139 5.17 19.88 -16.56
CA ALA A 139 5.52 18.48 -16.88
C ALA A 139 6.20 17.73 -15.73
N PRO A 140 7.20 18.31 -15.02
CA PRO A 140 7.83 17.61 -13.89
C PRO A 140 6.85 17.36 -12.73
N VAL A 141 6.01 18.35 -12.41
CA VAL A 141 5.04 18.24 -11.31
C VAL A 141 3.96 17.23 -11.63
N TRP A 142 3.48 17.21 -12.87
CA TRP A 142 2.45 16.27 -13.31
C TRP A 142 2.93 14.83 -13.23
N GLY A 143 4.15 14.54 -13.66
CA GLY A 143 4.73 13.20 -13.56
C GLY A 143 4.70 12.65 -12.14
N TYR A 144 4.85 13.49 -11.12
CA TYR A 144 4.83 13.10 -9.72
C TYR A 144 3.43 13.06 -9.09
N VAL A 145 2.49 13.83 -9.60
CA VAL A 145 1.13 13.95 -9.06
C VAL A 145 0.17 12.93 -9.68
N LYS A 146 0.41 12.52 -10.93
CA LYS A 146 -0.49 11.64 -11.69
C LYS A 146 -0.86 10.35 -10.95
N ASP A 147 0.11 9.71 -10.30
CA ASP A 147 -0.11 8.44 -9.61
C ASP A 147 -1.10 8.59 -8.45
N SER A 148 -0.95 9.65 -7.68
CA SER A 148 -1.87 9.97 -6.59
C SER A 148 -3.27 10.32 -7.10
N VAL A 149 -3.35 11.03 -8.24
CA VAL A 149 -4.64 11.37 -8.89
C VAL A 149 -5.33 10.12 -9.43
N LEU A 150 -4.59 9.20 -10.04
CA LEU A 150 -5.14 7.94 -10.54
C LEU A 150 -5.67 7.06 -9.39
N MET A 151 -4.91 6.91 -8.32
CA MET A 151 -5.36 6.16 -7.14
C MET A 151 -6.61 6.79 -6.48
N LEU A 152 -6.65 8.13 -6.37
CA LEU A 152 -7.84 8.83 -5.90
C LEU A 152 -9.03 8.61 -6.83
N GLY A 153 -8.82 8.63 -8.13
CA GLY A 153 -9.84 8.33 -9.13
C GLY A 153 -10.43 6.93 -8.95
N VAL A 154 -9.58 5.92 -8.75
CA VAL A 154 -10.01 4.54 -8.46
C VAL A 154 -10.80 4.48 -7.16
N LEU A 155 -10.33 5.14 -6.09
CA LEU A 155 -11.03 5.19 -4.81
C LEU A 155 -12.43 5.79 -4.95
N ILE A 156 -12.53 6.95 -5.60
CA ILE A 156 -13.81 7.64 -5.82
C ILE A 156 -14.75 6.77 -6.65
N LEU A 157 -14.26 6.23 -7.76
CA LEU A 157 -15.04 5.35 -8.64
C LEU A 157 -15.63 4.17 -7.86
N VAL A 158 -14.81 3.48 -7.08
CA VAL A 158 -15.23 2.33 -6.29
C VAL A 158 -16.28 2.72 -5.25
N LEU A 159 -16.05 3.79 -4.50
CA LEU A 159 -16.97 4.23 -3.46
C LEU A 159 -18.31 4.70 -4.03
N VAL A 160 -18.30 5.35 -5.18
CA VAL A 160 -19.53 5.81 -5.87
C VAL A 160 -20.29 4.63 -6.47
N CYS A 161 -19.59 3.73 -7.17
CA CYS A 161 -20.23 2.58 -7.84
C CYS A 161 -20.78 1.56 -6.84
N THR A 162 -20.04 1.26 -5.76
CA THR A 162 -20.45 0.24 -4.79
C THR A 162 -21.45 0.77 -3.76
N ARG A 163 -21.54 2.09 -3.60
CA ARG A 163 -22.36 2.77 -2.59
C ARG A 163 -22.22 2.17 -1.18
N LYS A 164 -21.05 1.60 -0.89
CA LYS A 164 -20.76 0.94 0.38
C LYS A 164 -20.75 1.95 1.52
N ARG A 165 -21.20 1.47 2.67
CA ARG A 165 -21.00 2.15 3.95
C ARG A 165 -19.64 1.73 4.48
N MET A 166 -18.83 2.69 4.90
CA MET A 166 -17.44 2.41 5.29
C MET A 166 -17.12 3.01 6.65
N TYR A 167 -16.32 2.27 7.40
CA TYR A 167 -15.67 2.72 8.63
C TYR A 167 -14.17 2.91 8.38
N GLY A 168 -13.48 3.53 9.31
CA GLY A 168 -12.07 3.87 9.15
C GLY A 168 -11.16 2.69 8.83
N LEU A 169 -11.32 1.55 9.51
CA LEU A 169 -10.50 0.35 9.28
C LEU A 169 -10.75 -0.24 7.87
N GLY A 170 -12.00 -0.30 7.43
CA GLY A 170 -12.33 -0.70 6.06
C GLY A 170 -11.75 0.27 5.03
N GLY A 171 -11.75 1.57 5.34
CA GLY A 171 -11.07 2.58 4.51
C GLY A 171 -9.57 2.33 4.38
N LEU A 172 -8.89 2.05 5.50
CA LEU A 172 -7.47 1.69 5.50
C LEU A 172 -7.19 0.47 4.61
N ALA A 173 -7.98 -0.60 4.73
CA ALA A 173 -7.83 -1.80 3.92
C ALA A 173 -8.05 -1.51 2.42
N LEU A 174 -9.07 -0.70 2.09
CA LEU A 174 -9.36 -0.28 0.72
C LEU A 174 -8.19 0.51 0.12
N GLY A 175 -7.71 1.52 0.83
CA GLY A 175 -6.59 2.34 0.38
C GLY A 175 -5.31 1.52 0.21
N ALA A 176 -5.03 0.61 1.15
CA ALA A 176 -3.88 -0.29 1.06
C ALA A 176 -3.98 -1.22 -0.15
N ALA A 177 -5.16 -1.78 -0.45
CA ALA A 177 -5.36 -2.64 -1.62
C ALA A 177 -5.14 -1.88 -2.93
N ILE A 178 -5.68 -0.66 -3.05
CA ILE A 178 -5.49 0.20 -4.22
C ILE A 178 -4.00 0.54 -4.38
N GLY A 179 -3.35 1.00 -3.31
CA GLY A 179 -1.93 1.34 -3.34
C GLY A 179 -1.02 0.14 -3.60
N ALA A 180 -1.35 -1.04 -3.06
CA ALA A 180 -0.60 -2.27 -3.29
C ALA A 180 -0.69 -2.72 -4.76
N GLY A 181 -1.88 -2.67 -5.34
CA GLY A 181 -2.07 -3.01 -6.76
C GLY A 181 -1.31 -2.04 -7.67
N TYR A 182 -1.40 -0.74 -7.38
CA TYR A 182 -0.67 0.27 -8.13
C TYR A 182 0.86 0.04 -8.06
N ALA A 183 1.41 -0.14 -6.86
CA ALA A 183 2.82 -0.40 -6.64
C ALA A 183 3.30 -1.67 -7.35
N LEU A 184 2.51 -2.76 -7.26
CA LEU A 184 2.84 -4.03 -7.88
C LEU A 184 2.96 -3.92 -9.40
N PHE A 185 2.02 -3.25 -10.05
CA PHE A 185 2.03 -3.10 -11.51
C PHE A 185 3.05 -2.05 -11.98
N THR A 186 3.31 -1.00 -11.20
CA THR A 186 4.43 -0.09 -11.46
C THR A 186 5.75 -0.85 -11.49
N MET A 187 5.96 -1.74 -10.51
CA MET A 187 7.17 -2.58 -10.45
C MET A 187 7.24 -3.57 -11.60
N LEU A 188 6.12 -4.19 -11.96
CA LEU A 188 6.07 -5.10 -13.10
C LEU A 188 6.42 -4.37 -14.41
N MET A 189 5.89 -3.17 -14.61
CA MET A 189 6.20 -2.37 -15.81
C MET A 189 7.67 -1.93 -15.83
N ALA A 190 8.20 -1.44 -14.71
CA ALA A 190 9.61 -1.09 -14.61
C ALA A 190 10.51 -2.30 -14.91
N SER A 191 10.18 -3.50 -14.41
CA SER A 191 10.96 -4.71 -14.68
C SER A 191 10.97 -5.10 -16.17
N ILE A 192 9.89 -4.84 -16.89
CA ILE A 192 9.81 -5.13 -18.34
C ILE A 192 10.60 -4.08 -19.15
N VAL A 193 10.54 -2.82 -18.75
CA VAL A 193 11.17 -1.71 -19.47
C VAL A 193 12.66 -1.62 -19.17
N ASP A 194 13.06 -1.79 -17.91
CA ASP A 194 14.42 -1.52 -17.44
C ASP A 194 15.34 -2.76 -17.46
N THR A 195 14.84 -3.92 -17.90
CA THR A 195 15.64 -5.13 -18.05
C THR A 195 16.08 -5.27 -19.53
N PRO A 196 17.19 -4.66 -19.95
CA PRO A 196 17.63 -4.78 -21.32
C PRO A 196 18.07 -6.21 -21.61
N ILE A 197 17.54 -6.80 -22.66
CA ILE A 197 18.07 -8.01 -23.25
C ILE A 197 19.35 -7.59 -23.98
N VAL A 198 20.50 -7.88 -23.41
CA VAL A 198 21.78 -7.58 -24.05
C VAL A 198 22.18 -8.77 -24.92
N GLU A 199 22.14 -8.59 -26.23
CA GLU A 199 22.76 -9.53 -27.17
C GLU A 199 24.29 -9.35 -27.12
N THR A 200 24.99 -10.41 -26.75
CA THR A 200 26.44 -10.46 -26.86
C THR A 200 26.88 -11.35 -28.02
N PRO A 201 28.09 -11.21 -28.54
CA PRO A 201 28.64 -12.05 -29.63
C PRO A 201 28.60 -13.55 -29.33
N THR A 202 28.48 -13.94 -28.06
CA THR A 202 28.47 -15.34 -27.61
C THR A 202 27.07 -15.84 -27.23
N GLY A 203 26.01 -15.03 -27.45
CA GLY A 203 24.64 -15.30 -27.06
C GLY A 203 24.08 -14.27 -26.09
N LEU A 204 22.90 -14.52 -25.53
CA LEU A 204 22.31 -13.66 -24.51
C LEU A 204 23.16 -13.71 -23.24
N ALA A 205 23.92 -12.65 -22.98
CA ALA A 205 24.66 -12.53 -21.74
C ALA A 205 23.76 -11.96 -20.64
N ARG A 206 23.95 -12.47 -19.45
CA ARG A 206 23.30 -11.96 -18.26
C ARG A 206 24.00 -10.69 -17.82
N ASP A 207 23.28 -9.64 -17.84
CA ASP A 207 23.74 -8.42 -17.21
C ASP A 207 23.32 -8.43 -15.74
N PHE A 208 24.21 -8.91 -14.84
CA PHE A 208 24.01 -8.81 -13.41
C PHE A 208 23.88 -7.35 -12.94
N SER A 209 24.32 -6.38 -13.75
CA SER A 209 24.07 -4.97 -13.49
C SER A 209 22.58 -4.65 -13.56
N GLY A 210 21.83 -5.29 -14.46
CA GLY A 210 20.38 -5.17 -14.53
C GLY A 210 19.66 -5.64 -13.28
N LEU A 211 20.11 -6.75 -12.64
CA LEU A 211 19.54 -7.21 -11.39
C LEU A 211 19.82 -6.26 -10.23
N THR A 212 21.07 -5.81 -10.09
CA THR A 212 21.43 -4.84 -9.06
C THR A 212 20.68 -3.52 -9.25
N ASN A 213 20.52 -3.07 -10.48
CA ASN A 213 19.72 -1.89 -10.80
C ASN A 213 18.22 -2.11 -10.48
N ALA A 214 17.67 -3.28 -10.82
CA ALA A 214 16.30 -3.61 -10.50
C ALA A 214 16.05 -3.70 -8.99
N ILE A 215 16.94 -4.32 -8.24
CA ILE A 215 16.86 -4.39 -6.76
C ILE A 215 17.03 -2.99 -6.17
N SER A 216 17.99 -2.20 -6.62
CA SER A 216 18.21 -0.86 -6.09
C SER A 216 17.08 0.11 -6.45
N ALA A 217 16.48 0.00 -7.64
CA ALA A 217 15.26 0.74 -7.99
C ALA A 217 14.04 0.30 -7.16
N SER A 218 13.98 -0.96 -6.74
CA SER A 218 12.90 -1.45 -5.87
C SER A 218 13.01 -0.94 -4.42
N VAL A 219 14.22 -0.67 -3.93
CA VAL A 219 14.42 -0.21 -2.55
C VAL A 219 13.77 1.15 -2.27
N PRO A 220 13.92 2.21 -3.08
CA PRO A 220 13.16 3.44 -2.91
C PRO A 220 11.66 3.21 -2.90
N MET A 221 11.14 2.28 -3.70
CA MET A 221 9.73 1.95 -3.73
C MET A 221 9.28 1.13 -2.52
N LEU A 222 10.16 0.35 -1.88
CA LEU A 222 9.91 -0.23 -0.57
C LEU A 222 9.69 0.85 0.49
N PHE A 223 10.48 1.93 0.44
CA PHE A 223 10.36 3.07 1.35
C PHE A 223 9.22 4.01 0.98
N GLY A 224 8.85 4.09 -0.30
CA GLY A 224 7.80 4.95 -0.83
C GLY A 224 6.59 4.19 -1.34
N ASN A 225 6.23 3.10 -0.67
CA ASN A 225 5.15 2.23 -1.07
C ASN A 225 3.81 2.98 -1.12
N HIS A 226 3.17 3.00 -2.29
CA HIS A 226 1.86 3.64 -2.50
C HIS A 226 0.79 3.16 -1.51
N ALA A 227 0.87 1.91 -1.04
CA ALA A 227 -0.04 1.40 -0.01
C ALA A 227 0.15 2.12 1.35
N LEU A 228 1.40 2.45 1.72
CA LEU A 228 1.71 3.13 2.97
C LEU A 228 1.07 4.52 3.03
N TRP A 229 1.00 5.21 1.91
CA TRP A 229 0.50 6.60 1.85
C TRP A 229 -0.98 6.67 1.59
N PHE A 230 -1.47 5.78 0.73
CA PHE A 230 -2.85 5.84 0.31
C PHE A 230 -3.82 5.23 1.34
N ALA A 231 -3.34 4.27 2.15
CA ALA A 231 -4.14 3.73 3.24
C ALA A 231 -4.59 4.79 4.25
N PRO A 232 -3.73 5.71 4.76
CA PRO A 232 -4.17 6.78 5.65
C PRO A 232 -5.22 7.70 5.04
N VAL A 233 -5.11 8.04 3.75
CA VAL A 233 -6.09 8.88 3.04
C VAL A 233 -7.47 8.22 3.05
N ALA A 234 -7.55 6.97 2.60
CA ALA A 234 -8.80 6.22 2.55
C ALA A 234 -9.34 5.88 3.95
N GLY A 235 -8.44 5.65 4.93
CA GLY A 235 -8.80 5.48 6.33
C GLY A 235 -9.42 6.72 6.95
N ALA A 236 -8.85 7.90 6.71
CA ALA A 236 -9.41 9.18 7.17
C ALA A 236 -10.78 9.45 6.53
N LEU A 237 -10.94 9.13 5.25
CA LEU A 237 -12.22 9.21 4.57
C LEU A 237 -13.27 8.27 5.23
N GLY A 238 -12.89 7.02 5.52
CA GLY A 238 -13.74 6.06 6.23
C GLY A 238 -14.11 6.50 7.65
N LEU A 239 -13.18 7.15 8.37
CA LEU A 239 -13.46 7.77 9.67
C LEU A 239 -14.55 8.83 9.54
N ARG A 240 -14.50 9.65 8.50
CA ARG A 240 -15.48 10.72 8.27
C ARG A 240 -16.83 10.17 7.83
N MET A 241 -16.84 9.12 7.02
CA MET A 241 -18.07 8.45 6.58
C MET A 241 -18.81 7.78 7.73
N SER A 242 -18.09 7.22 8.71
CA SER A 242 -18.67 6.60 9.92
C SER A 242 -19.87 5.68 9.65
N GLY A 243 -19.78 4.86 8.60
CA GLY A 243 -20.88 3.97 8.19
C GLY A 243 -21.94 4.63 7.32
N GLU A 244 -21.74 5.87 6.89
CA GLU A 244 -22.59 6.52 5.88
C GLU A 244 -22.11 6.19 4.46
N LYS A 245 -22.94 6.51 3.47
CA LYS A 245 -22.52 6.46 2.06
C LYS A 245 -21.65 7.65 1.74
N ILE A 246 -20.80 7.52 0.71
CA ILE A 246 -19.92 8.59 0.26
C ILE A 246 -20.73 9.83 -0.15
N ASN A 247 -20.22 10.99 0.30
CA ASN A 247 -20.68 12.31 -0.11
C ASN A 247 -19.44 13.18 -0.34
N ILE A 248 -19.53 14.13 -1.27
CA ILE A 248 -18.44 15.07 -1.58
C ILE A 248 -17.99 15.86 -0.34
N ARG A 249 -18.90 16.11 0.61
CA ARG A 249 -18.59 16.78 1.89
C ARG A 249 -17.57 16.01 2.75
N HIS A 250 -17.42 14.70 2.55
CA HIS A 250 -16.46 13.89 3.29
C HIS A 250 -15.02 14.21 2.86
N PHE A 251 -14.81 14.61 1.60
CA PHE A 251 -13.51 15.06 1.10
C PHE A 251 -13.12 16.46 1.59
N ALA A 252 -14.08 17.27 2.03
CA ALA A 252 -13.81 18.59 2.59
C ALA A 252 -13.30 18.55 4.06
N ASP A 253 -13.11 17.36 4.64
CA ASP A 253 -12.49 17.22 5.96
C ASP A 253 -11.00 17.58 5.87
N VAL A 254 -10.56 18.48 6.74
CA VAL A 254 -9.18 18.97 6.77
C VAL A 254 -8.16 17.84 6.91
N ARG A 255 -8.47 16.77 7.62
CA ARG A 255 -7.58 15.61 7.78
C ARG A 255 -7.39 14.87 6.46
N VAL A 256 -8.47 14.68 5.71
CA VAL A 256 -8.42 14.04 4.38
C VAL A 256 -7.58 14.90 3.44
N ILE A 257 -7.83 16.20 3.39
CA ILE A 257 -7.09 17.15 2.55
C ILE A 257 -5.60 17.14 2.91
N LEU A 258 -5.27 17.23 4.19
CA LEU A 258 -3.86 17.23 4.64
C LEU A 258 -3.14 15.92 4.28
N LEU A 259 -3.81 14.77 4.39
CA LEU A 259 -3.22 13.48 4.02
C LEU A 259 -3.06 13.35 2.50
N ILE A 260 -3.99 13.88 1.71
CA ILE A 260 -3.83 13.95 0.24
C ILE A 260 -2.64 14.82 -0.13
N LEU A 261 -2.52 16.02 0.44
CA LEU A 261 -1.40 16.92 0.20
C LEU A 261 -0.07 16.30 0.67
N LEU A 262 -0.09 15.59 1.79
CA LEU A 262 1.08 14.87 2.28
C LEU A 262 1.49 13.79 1.26
N GLY A 263 0.56 12.97 0.77
CA GLY A 263 0.84 11.95 -0.25
C GLY A 263 1.43 12.53 -1.54
N PHE A 264 0.96 13.70 -1.98
CA PHE A 264 1.57 14.41 -3.10
C PHE A 264 2.99 14.87 -2.80
N ALA A 265 3.23 15.44 -1.63
CA ALA A 265 4.54 15.90 -1.20
C ALA A 265 5.53 14.74 -1.10
N GLU A 266 5.10 13.62 -0.54
CA GLU A 266 5.90 12.41 -0.41
C GLU A 266 6.26 11.82 -1.78
N ASN A 267 5.29 11.70 -2.70
CA ASN A 267 5.55 11.22 -4.05
C ASN A 267 6.52 12.14 -4.80
N TYR A 268 6.36 13.45 -4.65
CA TYR A 268 7.29 14.42 -5.21
C TYR A 268 8.71 14.26 -4.65
N LEU A 269 8.86 14.14 -3.32
CA LEU A 269 10.16 13.98 -2.67
C LEU A 269 10.87 12.69 -3.11
N MET A 270 10.12 11.59 -3.22
CA MET A 270 10.67 10.29 -3.64
C MET A 270 11.24 10.34 -5.05
N ASN A 271 10.52 10.94 -5.98
CA ASN A 271 10.85 10.88 -7.40
C ASN A 271 11.68 12.06 -7.88
N SER A 272 11.86 13.12 -7.06
CA SER A 272 12.61 14.29 -7.48
C SER A 272 14.12 14.00 -7.50
N ALA A 273 14.73 14.16 -8.67
CA ALA A 273 16.17 14.03 -8.85
C ALA A 273 16.93 15.24 -8.24
N LYS A 274 16.28 16.39 -8.16
CA LYS A 274 16.86 17.60 -7.58
C LYS A 274 16.34 17.82 -6.17
N SER A 275 17.23 18.25 -5.29
CA SER A 275 16.84 18.62 -3.92
C SER A 275 15.77 19.72 -3.96
N PRO A 276 14.56 19.49 -3.42
CA PRO A 276 13.59 20.55 -3.28
C PRO A 276 14.18 21.67 -2.42
N PHE A 277 13.90 22.90 -2.79
CA PHE A 277 14.39 24.10 -2.09
C PHE A 277 15.91 24.21 -1.92
N GLY A 278 16.72 23.48 -2.72
CA GLY A 278 18.18 23.49 -2.61
C GLY A 278 18.75 22.74 -1.41
N TRP A 279 17.94 21.95 -0.73
CA TRP A 279 18.37 21.16 0.45
C TRP A 279 19.14 19.91 0.02
N THR A 280 20.44 20.10 -0.27
CA THR A 280 21.32 19.04 -0.78
C THR A 280 21.44 17.84 0.16
N PHE A 281 21.26 18.03 1.48
CA PHE A 281 21.30 16.94 2.46
C PHE A 281 20.24 15.88 2.24
N LEU A 282 19.09 16.22 1.62
CA LEU A 282 18.02 15.26 1.33
C LEU A 282 18.45 14.18 0.33
N ASN A 283 19.36 14.52 -0.56
CA ASN A 283 19.92 13.58 -1.53
C ASN A 283 21.27 12.97 -1.05
N ALA A 284 21.63 13.19 0.21
CA ALA A 284 22.82 12.56 0.78
C ALA A 284 22.58 11.04 0.88
N ASP A 285 23.53 10.27 0.40
CA ASP A 285 23.50 8.82 0.41
C ASP A 285 23.78 8.32 1.82
N LEU A 286 22.86 7.54 2.37
CA LEU A 286 23.00 6.85 3.65
C LEU A 286 23.65 5.48 3.47
N ILE A 287 23.19 4.74 2.45
CA ILE A 287 23.69 3.40 2.13
C ILE A 287 23.81 3.33 0.61
N ALA A 288 25.03 3.22 0.10
CA ALA A 288 25.27 2.95 -1.30
C ALA A 288 24.89 1.49 -1.59
N LEU A 289 23.99 1.28 -2.53
CA LEU A 289 23.53 -0.05 -2.99
C LEU A 289 24.31 -0.46 -4.23
N THR A 290 24.49 0.49 -5.16
CA THR A 290 25.30 0.34 -6.37
C THR A 290 26.12 1.60 -6.60
N ARG A 291 26.84 1.68 -7.74
CA ARG A 291 27.56 2.90 -8.13
C ARG A 291 26.64 4.08 -8.43
N THR A 292 25.40 3.81 -8.81
CA THR A 292 24.44 4.82 -9.25
C THR A 292 23.28 5.00 -8.27
N ASP A 293 23.02 4.03 -7.41
CA ASP A 293 21.84 3.99 -6.56
C ASP A 293 22.21 3.85 -5.09
N ALA A 294 21.52 4.61 -4.28
CA ALA A 294 21.72 4.64 -2.83
C ALA A 294 20.38 4.88 -2.10
N ILE A 295 20.30 4.40 -0.88
CA ILE A 295 19.26 4.84 0.05
C ILE A 295 19.63 6.25 0.53
N GLN A 296 18.84 7.22 0.14
CA GLN A 296 19.03 8.62 0.48
C GLN A 296 18.27 9.03 1.74
N VAL A 297 18.69 10.11 2.37
CA VAL A 297 18.04 10.67 3.56
C VAL A 297 16.55 10.92 3.33
N LYS A 298 16.17 11.41 2.15
CA LYS A 298 14.76 11.64 1.77
C LYS A 298 13.90 10.39 1.87
N HIS A 299 14.43 9.21 1.48
CA HIS A 299 13.69 7.94 1.53
C HIS A 299 13.33 7.57 2.97
N VAL A 300 14.27 7.74 3.90
CA VAL A 300 14.04 7.45 5.32
C VAL A 300 13.06 8.44 5.94
N ILE A 301 13.17 9.73 5.61
CA ILE A 301 12.23 10.77 6.08
C ILE A 301 10.82 10.47 5.60
N VAL A 302 10.65 10.18 4.32
CA VAL A 302 9.35 9.85 3.73
C VAL A 302 8.74 8.62 4.38
N LEU A 303 9.53 7.55 4.56
CA LEU A 303 9.08 6.36 5.28
C LEU A 303 8.61 6.69 6.71
N ALA A 304 9.40 7.48 7.45
CA ALA A 304 9.09 7.84 8.83
C ALA A 304 7.77 8.64 8.92
N ILE A 305 7.58 9.60 8.01
CA ILE A 305 6.35 10.41 7.94
C ILE A 305 5.15 9.53 7.56
N GLY A 306 5.27 8.71 6.52
CA GLY A 306 4.21 7.79 6.07
C GLY A 306 3.80 6.80 7.17
N MET A 307 4.78 6.21 7.87
CA MET A 307 4.54 5.33 9.02
C MET A 307 3.86 6.05 10.18
N ALA A 308 4.28 7.27 10.50
CA ALA A 308 3.64 8.06 11.55
C ALA A 308 2.18 8.40 11.20
N ALA A 309 1.91 8.79 9.95
CA ALA A 309 0.57 9.04 9.44
C ALA A 309 -0.31 7.78 9.50
N LEU A 310 0.23 6.64 9.06
CA LEU A 310 -0.46 5.35 9.11
C LEU A 310 -0.79 4.93 10.53
N ILE A 311 0.19 4.93 11.44
CA ILE A 311 0.00 4.54 12.85
C ILE A 311 -1.04 5.44 13.52
N ARG A 312 -0.96 6.77 13.31
CA ARG A 312 -1.95 7.70 13.83
C ARG A 312 -3.36 7.40 13.30
N THR A 313 -3.49 7.15 12.01
CA THR A 313 -4.78 6.83 11.39
C THR A 313 -5.32 5.51 11.90
N ILE A 314 -4.50 4.46 12.03
CA ILE A 314 -4.90 3.18 12.62
C ILE A 314 -5.45 3.39 14.04
N ARG A 315 -4.76 4.15 14.89
CA ARG A 315 -5.22 4.43 16.27
C ARG A 315 -6.59 5.09 16.28
N LEU A 316 -6.83 6.06 15.42
CA LEU A 316 -8.13 6.73 15.31
C LEU A 316 -9.23 5.77 14.80
N CYS A 317 -8.91 4.93 13.82
CA CYS A 317 -9.84 3.94 13.27
C CYS A 317 -10.20 2.86 14.31
N VAL A 318 -9.23 2.40 15.09
CA VAL A 318 -9.45 1.46 16.20
C VAL A 318 -10.34 2.09 17.27
N ALA A 319 -10.07 3.33 17.65
CA ALA A 319 -10.93 4.06 18.60
C ALA A 319 -12.37 4.19 18.09
N GLN A 320 -12.58 4.50 16.80
CA GLN A 320 -13.91 4.51 16.18
C GLN A 320 -14.57 3.13 16.28
N ALA A 321 -13.85 2.05 15.95
CA ALA A 321 -14.39 0.70 15.99
C ALA A 321 -14.87 0.31 17.41
N LEU A 322 -14.09 0.66 18.43
CA LEU A 322 -14.43 0.42 19.82
C LEU A 322 -15.69 1.21 20.27
N THR A 323 -15.81 2.49 19.84
CA THR A 323 -16.99 3.30 20.17
C THR A 323 -18.25 2.80 19.49
N VAL A 324 -18.17 2.38 18.23
CA VAL A 324 -19.28 1.76 17.49
C VAL A 324 -19.68 0.42 18.12
N GLY A 325 -18.70 -0.39 18.54
CA GLY A 325 -18.92 -1.69 19.17
C GLY A 325 -19.54 -1.60 20.57
N SER A 326 -19.27 -0.55 21.33
CA SER A 326 -19.82 -0.31 22.66
C SER A 326 -21.27 0.21 22.66
N GLY A 327 -21.82 0.54 21.50
CA GLY A 327 -23.18 1.08 21.39
C GLY A 327 -23.34 2.55 21.88
N VAL A 328 -22.28 3.18 22.36
CA VAL A 328 -22.29 4.55 22.90
C VAL A 328 -22.55 5.60 21.80
N GLY A 329 -22.28 5.25 20.54
CA GLY A 329 -22.46 6.15 19.39
C GLY A 329 -23.91 6.27 18.85
N GLY A 330 -24.85 5.42 19.26
CA GLY A 330 -26.20 5.32 18.69
C GLY A 330 -27.26 6.27 19.27
N GLY A 331 -26.94 7.00 20.34
CA GLY A 331 -27.94 7.77 21.11
C GLY A 331 -28.20 9.22 20.67
N ARG A 332 -27.62 9.71 19.59
CA ARG A 332 -27.68 11.15 19.26
C ARG A 332 -28.50 11.55 18.03
N LYS A 333 -29.31 10.68 17.49
CA LYS A 333 -30.26 11.04 16.38
C LYS A 333 -31.68 10.64 16.72
N GLY A 334 -32.25 11.22 17.74
CA GLY A 334 -33.65 10.96 18.13
C GLY A 334 -34.25 12.00 19.03
N SER A 335 -33.98 13.30 18.84
CA SER A 335 -34.77 14.38 19.46
C SER A 335 -34.54 15.68 18.71
N SER A 336 -35.23 15.84 17.60
CA SER A 336 -35.68 17.14 17.12
C SER A 336 -36.96 16.87 16.35
N GLY A 337 -38.08 17.13 17.08
CA GLY A 337 -39.40 17.23 16.51
C GLY A 337 -39.51 18.39 15.54
#